data_ed151f996a0accec6e2969551958a4f0
#
_entry.id   ed151f996a0accec6e2969551958a4f0
#
_cell.length_a   1.000
_cell.length_b   1.000
_cell.length_c   1.000
_cell.angle_alpha   90.00
_cell.angle_beta   90.00
_cell.angle_gamma   90.00
#
_symmetry.space_group_name_H-M   'P 1'
#
loop_
_entity.id
_entity.type
_entity.pdbx_description
1 polymer ?
#
loop_
_entity_poly.entity_id
_entity_poly.type
_entity_poly.pdbx_seq_one_letter_code
_entity_poly.pdbx_strand_id
1 'polypeptide(L)'
;MTLQKTLPPALLELLPSQVWLVGGAVRDHFLKRQSFDLDFVVAGDALSLARRIADALGGKYYDLDPERGAGRVLVPGSNGEEWVFDFARMRGSSLQEDLEYRDFTINALALDPHNFDILIDPVNGLNDLKDSLLRACRPDAIQSDPVRALRAVRIASELEFRIGPNTIQQIKEAGPLLAHVSVERLRDEIFRMLDSKTPARSLRLLDHLLIFDVLFNEFYHHTGGESRLGDKRGIARQAFSAISRLSDIFQVLAPMHDPEAAADSTLGMIAIRMGRFRGPLANYLDQELSSGRTLRAWVFLGSLISPYANLELCGDQDGSSEEFGRGSKTFAASAWTDRYNMSRKEKLWLGRFLLGNIPPVSEETGGENDLQIYRYYQQTQEAGAGLIFCDLANFLARMDGPPSEEQWESRINIAHRLLEAYFDRSSEVICVESLLDGEEIISEFKLKPGPMIGQLLQRLVDLQVAGKLKTRDQAFDSVREILAGKSGNG
;
A
#
# COMPACT_ATOMS: atom_id res chain seq x y z
N MET A 1 -28.85 -4.36 2.29
CA MET A 1 -29.40 -5.26 1.26
C MET A 1 -28.93 -6.66 1.61
N THR A 2 -29.79 -7.68 1.54
CA THR A 2 -29.38 -9.07 1.82
C THR A 2 -28.68 -9.64 0.59
N LEU A 3 -27.58 -10.38 0.77
CA LEU A 3 -26.79 -11.01 -0.30
C LEU A 3 -27.66 -11.74 -1.32
N GLN A 4 -28.72 -12.44 -0.87
CA GLN A 4 -29.71 -13.10 -1.70
C GLN A 4 -30.37 -12.20 -2.76
N LYS A 5 -30.57 -10.90 -2.44
CA LYS A 5 -31.19 -9.93 -3.38
C LYS A 5 -30.17 -9.30 -4.34
N THR A 6 -28.89 -9.48 -4.07
CA THR A 6 -27.80 -8.92 -4.89
C THR A 6 -27.17 -9.92 -5.85
N LEU A 7 -27.34 -11.24 -5.59
CA LEU A 7 -26.85 -12.28 -6.50
C LEU A 7 -27.52 -12.15 -7.88
N PRO A 8 -26.74 -12.28 -8.98
CA PRO A 8 -27.30 -12.32 -10.30
C PRO A 8 -28.30 -13.48 -10.43
N PRO A 9 -29.57 -13.26 -10.79
CA PRO A 9 -30.56 -14.37 -10.95
C PRO A 9 -30.09 -15.45 -11.88
N ALA A 10 -29.46 -15.07 -12.99
CA ALA A 10 -28.88 -16.00 -13.96
C ALA A 10 -27.80 -16.92 -13.37
N LEU A 11 -27.04 -16.47 -12.35
CA LEU A 11 -26.11 -17.33 -11.63
C LEU A 11 -26.86 -18.46 -10.91
N LEU A 12 -27.92 -18.11 -10.17
CA LEU A 12 -28.69 -19.08 -9.37
C LEU A 12 -29.30 -20.20 -10.25
N GLU A 13 -29.75 -19.88 -11.45
CA GLU A 13 -30.31 -20.88 -12.43
C GLU A 13 -29.23 -21.84 -12.92
N LEU A 14 -27.95 -21.46 -12.91
CA LEU A 14 -26.82 -22.28 -13.38
C LEU A 14 -26.22 -23.17 -12.31
N LEU A 15 -26.43 -22.81 -11.01
CA LEU A 15 -25.85 -23.56 -9.89
C LEU A 15 -26.60 -24.90 -9.69
N PRO A 16 -25.88 -26.05 -9.61
CA PRO A 16 -26.51 -27.34 -9.27
C PRO A 16 -26.81 -27.37 -7.74
N SER A 17 -27.64 -28.35 -7.33
CA SER A 17 -28.10 -28.52 -5.96
C SER A 17 -26.97 -28.85 -4.94
N GLN A 18 -25.83 -29.32 -5.42
CA GLN A 18 -24.68 -29.69 -4.58
C GLN A 18 -23.57 -28.64 -4.64
N VAL A 19 -23.96 -27.37 -4.51
CA VAL A 19 -23.05 -26.21 -4.44
C VAL A 19 -23.44 -25.38 -3.22
N TRP A 20 -22.46 -24.91 -2.48
CA TRP A 20 -22.67 -24.11 -1.29
C TRP A 20 -21.85 -22.83 -1.38
N LEU A 21 -22.46 -21.70 -1.03
CA LEU A 21 -21.77 -20.45 -0.79
C LEU A 21 -21.06 -20.53 0.56
N VAL A 22 -19.76 -20.16 0.62
CA VAL A 22 -18.93 -20.36 1.80
C VAL A 22 -17.98 -19.18 2.05
N GLY A 23 -17.26 -19.20 3.15
CA GLY A 23 -16.14 -18.30 3.39
C GLY A 23 -16.52 -16.87 3.78
N GLY A 24 -15.74 -15.90 3.29
CA GLY A 24 -15.86 -14.50 3.65
C GLY A 24 -17.22 -13.90 3.31
N ALA A 25 -17.79 -14.26 2.18
CA ALA A 25 -19.09 -13.75 1.73
C ALA A 25 -20.25 -14.13 2.67
N VAL A 26 -20.24 -15.37 3.20
CA VAL A 26 -21.24 -15.81 4.18
C VAL A 26 -21.09 -15.05 5.49
N ARG A 27 -19.87 -14.91 6.00
CA ARG A 27 -19.57 -14.08 7.18
C ARG A 27 -20.08 -12.65 6.98
N ASP A 28 -19.75 -12.03 5.84
CA ASP A 28 -20.07 -10.64 5.55
C ASP A 28 -21.60 -10.42 5.38
N HIS A 29 -22.31 -11.45 4.89
CA HIS A 29 -23.77 -11.46 4.89
C HIS A 29 -24.35 -11.30 6.30
N PHE A 30 -23.86 -12.07 7.29
CA PHE A 30 -24.31 -11.94 8.67
C PHE A 30 -23.88 -10.63 9.33
N LEU A 31 -22.73 -10.05 8.91
CA LEU A 31 -22.27 -8.74 9.34
C LEU A 31 -22.96 -7.57 8.60
N LYS A 32 -23.90 -7.86 7.68
CA LYS A 32 -24.61 -6.87 6.82
C LYS A 32 -23.65 -6.04 5.97
N ARG A 33 -22.51 -6.63 5.58
CA ARG A 33 -21.53 -6.08 4.64
C ARG A 33 -21.82 -6.59 3.24
N GLN A 34 -21.59 -5.76 2.24
CA GLN A 34 -21.69 -6.18 0.85
C GLN A 34 -20.38 -6.85 0.41
N SER A 35 -20.48 -7.94 -0.32
CA SER A 35 -19.37 -8.63 -0.95
C SER A 35 -19.69 -8.93 -2.41
N PHE A 36 -18.72 -8.68 -3.29
CA PHE A 36 -18.77 -9.05 -4.70
C PHE A 36 -17.82 -10.22 -5.00
N ASP A 37 -17.08 -10.70 -4.01
CA ASP A 37 -16.18 -11.84 -4.07
C ASP A 37 -16.84 -13.02 -3.34
N LEU A 38 -17.27 -14.03 -4.10
CA LEU A 38 -18.09 -15.12 -3.64
C LEU A 38 -17.39 -16.46 -3.86
N ASP A 39 -17.14 -17.17 -2.77
CA ASP A 39 -16.54 -18.50 -2.76
C ASP A 39 -17.64 -19.59 -2.78
N PHE A 40 -17.54 -20.52 -3.72
CA PHE A 40 -18.44 -21.67 -3.81
C PHE A 40 -17.66 -22.98 -3.65
N VAL A 41 -18.21 -23.89 -2.85
CA VAL A 41 -17.75 -25.28 -2.75
C VAL A 41 -18.68 -26.18 -3.55
N VAL A 42 -18.08 -27.02 -4.38
CA VAL A 42 -18.80 -27.90 -5.33
C VAL A 42 -18.51 -29.36 -5.02
N ALA A 43 -19.52 -30.20 -4.84
CA ALA A 43 -19.35 -31.63 -4.63
C ALA A 43 -18.92 -32.43 -5.89
N GLY A 44 -18.78 -31.75 -7.02
CA GLY A 44 -18.43 -32.33 -8.32
C GLY A 44 -17.24 -31.63 -8.96
N ASP A 45 -17.29 -31.54 -10.31
CA ASP A 45 -16.28 -30.86 -11.12
C ASP A 45 -16.52 -29.35 -11.11
N ALA A 46 -15.76 -28.66 -10.22
CA ALA A 46 -15.85 -27.22 -10.05
C ALA A 46 -15.29 -26.45 -11.24
N LEU A 47 -14.26 -26.96 -11.94
CA LEU A 47 -13.67 -26.29 -13.10
C LEU A 47 -14.64 -26.28 -14.29
N SER A 48 -15.29 -27.41 -14.59
CA SER A 48 -16.32 -27.46 -15.63
C SER A 48 -17.53 -26.58 -15.30
N LEU A 49 -17.94 -26.51 -14.02
CA LEU A 49 -18.98 -25.60 -13.56
C LEU A 49 -18.61 -24.16 -13.79
N ALA A 50 -17.40 -23.75 -13.34
CA ALA A 50 -16.90 -22.38 -13.48
C ALA A 50 -16.83 -21.92 -14.94
N ARG A 51 -16.33 -22.77 -15.87
CA ARG A 51 -16.27 -22.47 -17.30
C ARG A 51 -17.69 -22.28 -17.88
N ARG A 52 -18.61 -23.16 -17.57
CA ARG A 52 -20.00 -23.07 -18.03
C ARG A 52 -20.68 -21.78 -17.51
N ILE A 53 -20.41 -21.38 -16.27
CA ILE A 53 -20.94 -20.13 -15.71
C ILE A 53 -20.32 -18.93 -16.42
N ALA A 54 -18.99 -18.91 -16.66
CA ALA A 54 -18.34 -17.85 -17.41
C ALA A 54 -18.94 -17.68 -18.81
N ASP A 55 -19.11 -18.77 -19.54
CA ASP A 55 -19.71 -18.77 -20.89
C ASP A 55 -21.15 -18.22 -20.86
N ALA A 56 -21.96 -18.65 -19.91
CA ALA A 56 -23.37 -18.27 -19.81
C ALA A 56 -23.57 -16.81 -19.36
N LEU A 57 -22.69 -16.28 -18.51
CA LEU A 57 -22.76 -14.92 -17.99
C LEU A 57 -21.91 -13.92 -18.79
N GLY A 58 -21.24 -14.36 -19.86
CA GLY A 58 -20.32 -13.50 -20.63
C GLY A 58 -19.10 -13.04 -19.84
N GLY A 59 -18.68 -13.81 -18.84
CA GLY A 59 -17.55 -13.53 -17.96
C GLY A 59 -16.23 -14.08 -18.49
N LYS A 60 -15.15 -13.80 -17.75
CA LYS A 60 -13.81 -14.34 -18.01
C LYS A 60 -13.50 -15.45 -17.01
N TYR A 61 -12.97 -16.57 -17.51
CA TYR A 61 -12.56 -17.72 -16.70
C TYR A 61 -11.05 -17.76 -16.52
N TYR A 62 -10.60 -18.13 -15.30
CA TYR A 62 -9.21 -18.37 -14.96
C TYR A 62 -9.07 -19.63 -14.10
N ASP A 63 -8.06 -20.45 -14.40
CA ASP A 63 -7.64 -21.55 -13.51
C ASP A 63 -6.87 -20.93 -12.32
N LEU A 64 -7.36 -21.11 -11.08
CA LEU A 64 -6.65 -20.68 -9.88
C LEU A 64 -5.69 -21.75 -9.36
N ASP A 65 -6.18 -22.98 -9.25
CA ASP A 65 -5.42 -24.14 -8.79
C ASP A 65 -6.03 -25.40 -9.45
N PRO A 66 -5.50 -25.80 -10.61
CA PRO A 66 -6.02 -26.96 -11.34
C PRO A 66 -5.93 -28.27 -10.54
N GLU A 67 -4.88 -28.44 -9.71
CA GLU A 67 -4.68 -29.65 -8.91
C GLU A 67 -5.74 -29.77 -7.82
N ARG A 68 -6.13 -28.65 -7.23
CA ARG A 68 -7.22 -28.56 -6.24
C ARG A 68 -8.60 -28.43 -6.87
N GLY A 69 -8.67 -28.29 -8.19
CA GLY A 69 -9.93 -28.08 -8.90
C GLY A 69 -10.57 -26.76 -8.51
N ALA A 70 -9.79 -25.66 -8.51
CA ALA A 70 -10.28 -24.31 -8.22
C ALA A 70 -10.17 -23.40 -9.45
N GLY A 71 -11.29 -22.73 -9.80
CA GLY A 71 -11.39 -21.80 -10.91
C GLY A 71 -12.14 -20.52 -10.53
N ARG A 72 -11.75 -19.41 -11.15
CA ARG A 72 -12.31 -18.07 -10.95
C ARG A 72 -13.08 -17.61 -12.18
N VAL A 73 -14.20 -16.97 -11.96
CA VAL A 73 -15.01 -16.31 -12.99
C VAL A 73 -15.16 -14.84 -12.63
N LEU A 74 -14.82 -13.96 -13.58
CA LEU A 74 -15.03 -12.52 -13.45
C LEU A 74 -16.21 -12.12 -14.35
N VAL A 75 -17.22 -11.49 -13.77
CA VAL A 75 -18.43 -11.06 -14.48
C VAL A 75 -18.66 -9.56 -14.23
N PRO A 76 -18.75 -8.73 -15.28
CA PRO A 76 -19.10 -7.33 -15.12
C PRO A 76 -20.50 -7.16 -14.51
N GLY A 77 -20.60 -6.36 -13.46
CA GLY A 77 -21.87 -5.98 -12.84
C GLY A 77 -22.57 -4.84 -13.60
N SER A 78 -23.82 -4.57 -13.24
CA SER A 78 -24.65 -3.57 -13.91
C SER A 78 -24.32 -2.12 -13.60
N ASN A 79 -23.63 -1.86 -12.48
CA ASN A 79 -23.32 -0.50 -11.99
C ASN A 79 -21.81 -0.19 -12.01
N GLY A 80 -21.03 -0.98 -12.77
CA GLY A 80 -19.58 -0.79 -12.89
C GLY A 80 -18.75 -1.59 -11.86
N GLU A 81 -19.39 -2.33 -10.94
CA GLU A 81 -18.73 -3.32 -10.12
C GLU A 81 -18.38 -4.58 -10.92
N GLU A 82 -17.40 -5.36 -10.43
CA GLU A 82 -17.06 -6.67 -10.99
C GLU A 82 -17.39 -7.76 -9.97
N TRP A 83 -18.16 -8.76 -10.40
CA TRP A 83 -18.38 -9.96 -9.60
C TRP A 83 -17.23 -10.94 -9.79
N VAL A 84 -16.72 -11.44 -8.67
CA VAL A 84 -15.71 -12.51 -8.63
C VAL A 84 -16.36 -13.75 -8.04
N PHE A 85 -16.39 -14.83 -8.81
CA PHE A 85 -16.92 -16.13 -8.36
C PHE A 85 -15.81 -17.15 -8.36
N ASP A 86 -15.43 -17.63 -7.18
CA ASP A 86 -14.46 -18.70 -7.01
C ASP A 86 -15.16 -20.03 -6.75
N PHE A 87 -14.94 -20.98 -7.63
CA PHE A 87 -15.49 -22.34 -7.51
C PHE A 87 -14.36 -23.29 -7.15
N ALA A 88 -14.48 -23.98 -6.02
CA ALA A 88 -13.50 -24.96 -5.59
C ALA A 88 -14.16 -26.32 -5.34
N ARG A 89 -13.46 -27.38 -5.71
CA ARG A 89 -13.91 -28.74 -5.38
C ARG A 89 -13.88 -28.93 -3.87
N MET A 90 -14.93 -29.56 -3.33
CA MET A 90 -15.08 -29.90 -1.92
C MET A 90 -13.88 -30.76 -1.44
N ARG A 91 -13.34 -30.42 -0.29
CA ARG A 91 -12.29 -31.20 0.39
C ARG A 91 -12.94 -32.28 1.22
N GLY A 92 -12.29 -33.45 1.27
CA GLY A 92 -12.81 -34.57 2.05
C GLY A 92 -14.06 -35.21 1.46
N SER A 93 -14.82 -35.92 2.29
CA SER A 93 -15.97 -36.73 1.91
C SER A 93 -17.32 -36.02 2.09
N SER A 94 -17.34 -34.89 2.79
CA SER A 94 -18.55 -34.13 3.12
C SER A 94 -18.30 -32.64 3.22
N LEU A 95 -19.36 -31.84 3.09
CA LEU A 95 -19.31 -30.39 3.30
C LEU A 95 -18.86 -30.05 4.73
N GLN A 96 -19.30 -30.81 5.73
CA GLN A 96 -18.88 -30.62 7.11
C GLN A 96 -17.37 -30.74 7.24
N GLU A 97 -16.76 -31.75 6.66
CA GLU A 97 -15.32 -31.96 6.65
C GLU A 97 -14.58 -30.79 5.95
N ASP A 98 -15.09 -30.33 4.78
CA ASP A 98 -14.51 -29.15 4.11
C ASP A 98 -14.50 -27.91 5.00
N LEU A 99 -15.60 -27.64 5.71
CA LEU A 99 -15.72 -26.49 6.59
C LEU A 99 -14.78 -26.60 7.81
N GLU A 100 -14.61 -27.79 8.40
CA GLU A 100 -13.69 -28.02 9.50
C GLU A 100 -12.22 -27.82 9.11
N TYR A 101 -11.85 -28.01 7.83
CA TYR A 101 -10.49 -27.79 7.32
C TYR A 101 -10.20 -26.31 6.98
N ARG A 102 -11.16 -25.41 7.12
CA ARG A 102 -10.95 -23.98 6.89
C ARG A 102 -10.08 -23.35 7.98
N ASP A 103 -9.73 -22.08 7.77
CA ASP A 103 -8.85 -21.34 8.67
C ASP A 103 -9.54 -21.00 10.00
N PHE A 104 -10.67 -20.30 9.96
CA PHE A 104 -11.36 -19.77 11.13
C PHE A 104 -12.84 -20.13 11.12
N THR A 105 -13.42 -20.31 12.29
CA THR A 105 -14.82 -20.70 12.49
C THR A 105 -15.79 -19.76 11.80
N ILE A 106 -15.54 -18.43 11.85
CA ILE A 106 -16.36 -17.41 11.19
C ILE A 106 -16.32 -17.47 9.66
N ASN A 107 -15.34 -18.15 9.07
CA ASN A 107 -15.22 -18.42 7.63
C ASN A 107 -15.64 -19.84 7.25
N ALA A 108 -15.99 -20.66 8.25
CA ALA A 108 -16.41 -22.05 8.10
C ALA A 108 -17.95 -22.19 8.16
N LEU A 109 -18.62 -21.19 7.64
CA LEU A 109 -20.07 -21.13 7.46
C LEU A 109 -20.40 -21.43 6.00
N ALA A 110 -21.50 -22.16 5.74
CA ALA A 110 -22.01 -22.38 4.40
C ALA A 110 -23.50 -22.07 4.33
N LEU A 111 -23.92 -21.49 3.19
CA LEU A 111 -25.31 -21.23 2.84
C LEU A 111 -25.67 -21.97 1.56
N ASP A 112 -26.89 -22.48 1.51
CA ASP A 112 -27.49 -22.93 0.25
C ASP A 112 -27.82 -21.70 -0.61
N PRO A 113 -27.22 -21.52 -1.78
CA PRO A 113 -27.51 -20.38 -2.64
C PRO A 113 -28.96 -20.31 -3.15
N HIS A 114 -29.70 -21.44 -3.14
CA HIS A 114 -31.11 -21.48 -3.51
C HIS A 114 -32.05 -21.21 -2.32
N ASN A 115 -31.55 -21.43 -1.09
CA ASN A 115 -32.31 -21.20 0.14
C ASN A 115 -31.42 -20.66 1.28
N PHE A 116 -31.35 -19.37 1.42
CA PHE A 116 -30.51 -18.69 2.43
C PHE A 116 -30.95 -18.94 3.89
N ASP A 117 -32.10 -19.57 4.11
CA ASP A 117 -32.52 -19.99 5.46
C ASP A 117 -31.79 -21.26 5.93
N ILE A 118 -31.13 -21.98 5.01
CA ILE A 118 -30.36 -23.17 5.33
C ILE A 118 -28.89 -22.78 5.59
N LEU A 119 -28.55 -22.61 6.87
CA LEU A 119 -27.17 -22.39 7.33
C LEU A 119 -26.56 -23.71 7.81
N ILE A 120 -25.35 -24.01 7.36
CA ILE A 120 -24.52 -25.15 7.81
C ILE A 120 -23.34 -24.57 8.56
N ASP A 121 -23.27 -24.90 9.87
CA ASP A 121 -22.26 -24.37 10.82
C ASP A 121 -21.75 -25.49 11.74
N PRO A 122 -20.84 -26.35 11.28
CA PRO A 122 -20.35 -27.48 12.07
C PRO A 122 -19.42 -27.08 13.23
N VAL A 123 -18.83 -25.88 13.19
CA VAL A 123 -17.81 -25.43 14.13
C VAL A 123 -18.26 -24.26 15.01
N ASN A 124 -19.55 -23.96 15.00
CA ASN A 124 -20.17 -22.89 15.79
C ASN A 124 -19.69 -21.48 15.47
N GLY A 125 -19.40 -21.23 14.19
CA GLY A 125 -18.86 -19.97 13.68
C GLY A 125 -19.84 -18.79 13.81
N LEU A 126 -21.16 -19.04 13.74
CA LEU A 126 -22.17 -17.99 13.90
C LEU A 126 -22.17 -17.40 15.33
N ASN A 127 -21.92 -18.20 16.35
CA ASN A 127 -21.80 -17.71 17.73
C ASN A 127 -20.49 -16.92 17.90
N ASP A 128 -19.36 -17.43 17.34
CA ASP A 128 -18.10 -16.68 17.34
C ASP A 128 -18.24 -15.33 16.64
N LEU A 129 -19.03 -15.27 15.56
CA LEU A 129 -19.31 -14.03 14.85
C LEU A 129 -20.10 -13.03 15.70
N LYS A 130 -21.13 -13.49 16.45
CA LYS A 130 -21.91 -12.67 17.40
C LYS A 130 -21.04 -12.16 18.55
N ASP A 131 -20.11 -12.99 19.03
CA ASP A 131 -19.22 -12.67 20.15
C ASP A 131 -17.98 -11.86 19.70
N SER A 132 -17.88 -11.50 18.43
CA SER A 132 -16.72 -10.84 17.83
C SER A 132 -15.41 -11.56 18.14
N LEU A 133 -15.41 -12.88 17.99
CA LEU A 133 -14.30 -13.79 18.32
C LEU A 133 -13.73 -14.44 17.05
N LEU A 134 -12.43 -14.35 16.87
CA LEU A 134 -11.70 -15.10 15.85
C LEU A 134 -11.11 -16.38 16.47
N ARG A 135 -11.60 -17.54 16.05
CA ARG A 135 -11.15 -18.86 16.51
C ARG A 135 -10.73 -19.72 15.32
N ALA A 136 -9.61 -20.42 15.44
CA ALA A 136 -9.19 -21.44 14.48
C ALA A 136 -10.15 -22.63 14.50
N CYS A 137 -10.47 -23.21 13.34
CA CYS A 137 -11.40 -24.32 13.23
C CYS A 137 -10.89 -25.57 13.95
N ARG A 138 -9.56 -25.81 13.93
CA ARG A 138 -8.93 -27.00 14.52
C ARG A 138 -7.67 -26.61 15.29
N PRO A 139 -7.21 -27.47 16.24
CA PRO A 139 -5.99 -27.22 17.00
C PRO A 139 -4.70 -27.09 16.16
N ASP A 140 -4.65 -27.74 15.00
CA ASP A 140 -3.53 -27.74 14.05
C ASP A 140 -3.74 -26.80 12.84
N ALA A 141 -4.83 -26.04 12.82
CA ALA A 141 -5.22 -25.26 11.64
C ALA A 141 -4.14 -24.27 11.19
N ILE A 142 -3.47 -23.59 12.12
CA ILE A 142 -2.42 -22.61 11.80
C ILE A 142 -1.08 -23.29 11.55
N GLN A 143 -0.76 -24.36 12.27
CA GLN A 143 0.46 -25.13 12.08
C GLN A 143 0.48 -25.82 10.70
N SER A 144 -0.66 -26.32 10.23
CA SER A 144 -0.79 -26.98 8.91
C SER A 144 -0.64 -25.99 7.75
N ASP A 145 -0.91 -24.70 7.97
CA ASP A 145 -0.71 -23.62 7.00
C ASP A 145 -0.35 -22.33 7.75
N PRO A 146 0.95 -22.06 7.99
CA PRO A 146 1.39 -20.97 8.85
C PRO A 146 0.99 -19.58 8.38
N VAL A 147 0.71 -19.35 7.08
CA VAL A 147 0.21 -18.07 6.58
C VAL A 147 -1.12 -17.68 7.24
N ARG A 148 -1.86 -18.63 7.78
CA ARG A 148 -3.10 -18.38 8.54
C ARG A 148 -2.86 -17.53 9.78
N ALA A 149 -1.62 -17.49 10.32
CA ALA A 149 -1.25 -16.55 11.39
C ALA A 149 -1.39 -15.09 10.93
N LEU A 150 -0.91 -14.76 9.72
CA LEU A 150 -1.04 -13.42 9.15
C LEU A 150 -2.51 -13.10 8.81
N ARG A 151 -3.22 -14.08 8.24
CA ARG A 151 -4.66 -13.96 7.96
C ARG A 151 -5.47 -13.69 9.23
N ALA A 152 -5.12 -14.35 10.37
CA ALA A 152 -5.75 -14.09 11.66
C ALA A 152 -5.59 -12.64 12.09
N VAL A 153 -4.37 -12.10 11.98
CA VAL A 153 -4.07 -10.70 12.31
C VAL A 153 -4.88 -9.76 11.43
N ARG A 154 -4.88 -9.98 10.13
CA ARG A 154 -5.63 -9.15 9.18
C ARG A 154 -7.12 -9.17 9.46
N ILE A 155 -7.73 -10.35 9.54
CA ILE A 155 -9.18 -10.51 9.77
C ILE A 155 -9.59 -9.93 11.13
N ALA A 156 -8.82 -10.19 12.20
CA ALA A 156 -9.10 -9.65 13.53
C ALA A 156 -9.00 -8.11 13.56
N SER A 157 -8.08 -7.54 12.77
CA SER A 157 -7.93 -6.07 12.66
C SER A 157 -9.08 -5.46 11.86
N GLU A 158 -9.41 -6.02 10.69
CA GLU A 158 -10.46 -5.51 9.79
C GLU A 158 -11.88 -5.61 10.37
N LEU A 159 -12.14 -6.67 11.14
CA LEU A 159 -13.44 -6.90 11.78
C LEU A 159 -13.51 -6.33 13.20
N GLU A 160 -12.40 -5.90 13.76
CA GLU A 160 -12.27 -5.48 15.17
C GLU A 160 -12.57 -6.61 16.17
N PHE A 161 -12.29 -7.84 15.79
CA PHE A 161 -12.53 -9.02 16.59
C PHE A 161 -11.38 -9.29 17.55
N ARG A 162 -11.69 -9.98 18.67
CA ARG A 162 -10.70 -10.54 19.58
C ARG A 162 -10.24 -11.90 19.03
N ILE A 163 -8.96 -12.21 19.16
CA ILE A 163 -8.43 -13.55 18.84
C ILE A 163 -8.58 -14.43 20.08
N GLY A 164 -9.14 -15.63 19.90
CA GLY A 164 -9.33 -16.60 20.99
C GLY A 164 -7.99 -17.07 21.58
N PRO A 165 -7.92 -17.37 22.89
CA PRO A 165 -6.65 -17.74 23.56
C PRO A 165 -5.91 -18.91 22.92
N ASN A 166 -6.63 -19.97 22.55
CA ASN A 166 -6.04 -21.14 21.86
C ASN A 166 -5.51 -20.76 20.46
N THR A 167 -6.18 -19.84 19.76
CA THR A 167 -5.73 -19.35 18.46
C THR A 167 -4.49 -18.48 18.60
N ILE A 168 -4.40 -17.64 19.65
CA ILE A 168 -3.18 -16.88 19.98
C ILE A 168 -2.00 -17.83 20.19
N GLN A 169 -2.20 -18.92 20.93
CA GLN A 169 -1.16 -19.90 21.18
C GLN A 169 -0.69 -20.55 19.86
N GLN A 170 -1.62 -21.00 19.02
CA GLN A 170 -1.30 -21.55 17.70
C GLN A 170 -0.52 -20.56 16.83
N ILE A 171 -0.88 -19.27 16.84
CA ILE A 171 -0.21 -18.21 16.07
C ILE A 171 1.25 -18.07 16.56
N LYS A 172 1.49 -18.02 17.86
CA LYS A 172 2.84 -17.90 18.42
C LYS A 172 3.70 -19.12 18.10
N GLU A 173 3.14 -20.32 18.16
CA GLU A 173 3.82 -21.57 17.81
C GLU A 173 4.13 -21.66 16.31
N ALA A 174 3.28 -21.09 15.46
CA ALA A 174 3.47 -21.06 14.02
C ALA A 174 4.45 -19.97 13.55
N GLY A 175 4.78 -19.00 14.39
CA GLY A 175 5.69 -17.90 14.04
C GLY A 175 6.98 -18.35 13.36
N PRO A 176 7.77 -19.27 13.94
CA PRO A 176 8.99 -19.81 13.32
C PRO A 176 8.73 -20.51 11.97
N LEU A 177 7.56 -21.12 11.79
CA LEU A 177 7.21 -21.84 10.56
C LEU A 177 6.95 -20.91 9.37
N LEU A 178 6.73 -19.62 9.60
CA LEU A 178 6.57 -18.62 8.53
C LEU A 178 7.80 -18.55 7.63
N ALA A 179 8.98 -18.90 8.12
CA ALA A 179 10.19 -18.98 7.32
C ALA A 179 10.11 -20.02 6.19
N HIS A 180 9.20 -20.98 6.28
CA HIS A 180 9.01 -22.05 5.28
C HIS A 180 7.80 -21.78 4.35
N VAL A 181 7.06 -20.70 4.57
CA VAL A 181 5.97 -20.27 3.69
C VAL A 181 6.56 -19.57 2.47
N SER A 182 5.94 -19.77 1.30
CA SER A 182 6.37 -19.05 0.09
C SER A 182 6.30 -17.54 0.31
N VAL A 183 7.33 -16.83 -0.15
CA VAL A 183 7.48 -15.38 0.06
C VAL A 183 6.33 -14.59 -0.59
N GLU A 184 5.77 -15.10 -1.69
CA GLU A 184 4.64 -14.51 -2.38
C GLU A 184 3.40 -14.46 -1.48
N ARG A 185 3.09 -15.58 -0.79
CA ARG A 185 1.94 -15.65 0.14
C ARG A 185 2.10 -14.73 1.34
N LEU A 186 3.33 -14.66 1.91
CA LEU A 186 3.63 -13.73 3.01
C LEU A 186 3.49 -12.28 2.54
N ARG A 187 4.10 -11.95 1.41
CA ARG A 187 4.03 -10.62 0.78
C ARG A 187 2.60 -10.19 0.57
N ASP A 188 1.78 -11.05 -0.03
CA ASP A 188 0.40 -10.71 -0.37
C ASP A 188 -0.44 -10.43 0.89
N GLU A 189 -0.27 -11.19 1.98
CA GLU A 189 -0.95 -10.89 3.25
C GLU A 189 -0.41 -9.61 3.92
N ILE A 190 0.91 -9.33 3.84
CA ILE A 190 1.48 -8.05 4.32
C ILE A 190 0.85 -6.86 3.57
N PHE A 191 0.79 -6.93 2.23
CA PHE A 191 0.21 -5.85 1.44
C PHE A 191 -1.28 -5.67 1.69
N ARG A 192 -2.06 -6.76 1.84
CA ARG A 192 -3.47 -6.67 2.24
C ARG A 192 -3.66 -6.01 3.60
N MET A 193 -2.79 -6.29 4.58
CA MET A 193 -2.83 -5.60 5.87
C MET A 193 -2.50 -4.11 5.76
N LEU A 194 -1.49 -3.73 4.95
CA LEU A 194 -1.10 -2.35 4.73
C LEU A 194 -2.15 -1.56 3.93
N ASP A 195 -2.86 -2.22 3.01
CA ASP A 195 -3.93 -1.61 2.22
C ASP A 195 -5.28 -1.56 2.95
N SER A 196 -5.38 -2.17 4.12
CA SER A 196 -6.60 -2.17 4.93
C SER A 196 -6.90 -0.78 5.54
N LYS A 197 -8.10 -0.64 6.09
CA LYS A 197 -8.48 0.57 6.85
C LYS A 197 -7.77 0.69 8.20
N THR A 198 -7.16 -0.39 8.70
CA THR A 198 -6.59 -0.48 10.05
C THR A 198 -5.15 -1.01 10.06
N PRO A 199 -4.22 -0.50 9.21
CA PRO A 199 -2.86 -1.04 9.10
C PRO A 199 -2.09 -0.92 10.42
N ALA A 200 -2.24 0.18 11.17
CA ALA A 200 -1.59 0.37 12.47
C ALA A 200 -2.01 -0.70 13.49
N ARG A 201 -3.28 -1.10 13.49
CA ARG A 201 -3.78 -2.17 14.38
C ARG A 201 -3.16 -3.52 13.99
N SER A 202 -3.11 -3.83 12.69
CA SER A 202 -2.49 -5.06 12.20
C SER A 202 -1.02 -5.16 12.61
N LEU A 203 -0.24 -4.09 12.45
CA LEU A 203 1.17 -4.06 12.79
C LEU A 203 1.41 -4.22 14.31
N ARG A 204 0.63 -3.52 15.15
CA ARG A 204 0.69 -3.70 16.62
C ARG A 204 0.33 -5.12 17.05
N LEU A 205 -0.62 -5.73 16.37
CA LEU A 205 -1.03 -7.10 16.66
C LEU A 205 0.04 -8.11 16.24
N LEU A 206 0.71 -7.91 15.10
CA LEU A 206 1.88 -8.70 14.69
C LEU A 206 3.01 -8.62 15.72
N ASP A 207 3.29 -7.43 16.25
CA ASP A 207 4.31 -7.21 17.28
C ASP A 207 3.94 -7.91 18.58
N HIS A 208 2.70 -7.75 19.05
CA HIS A 208 2.20 -8.42 20.26
C HIS A 208 2.23 -9.96 20.15
N LEU A 209 2.01 -10.48 18.97
CA LEU A 209 2.05 -11.92 18.69
C LEU A 209 3.45 -12.45 18.35
N LEU A 210 4.48 -11.62 18.42
CA LEU A 210 5.89 -11.92 18.14
C LEU A 210 6.15 -12.37 16.68
N ILE A 211 5.31 -11.94 15.75
CA ILE A 211 5.45 -12.26 14.31
C ILE A 211 6.15 -11.13 13.57
N PHE A 212 6.07 -9.89 14.06
CA PHE A 212 6.63 -8.72 13.37
C PHE A 212 8.12 -8.90 13.05
N ASP A 213 8.91 -9.35 14.03
CA ASP A 213 10.36 -9.56 13.86
C ASP A 213 10.69 -10.65 12.82
N VAL A 214 9.80 -11.64 12.65
CA VAL A 214 9.99 -12.70 11.63
C VAL A 214 9.79 -12.14 10.22
N LEU A 215 8.88 -11.19 10.04
CA LEU A 215 8.54 -10.60 8.74
C LEU A 215 9.48 -9.46 8.34
N PHE A 216 10.08 -8.77 9.30
CA PHE A 216 10.84 -7.54 9.13
C PHE A 216 12.21 -7.57 9.80
N ASN A 217 12.82 -8.77 9.93
CA ASN A 217 14.10 -8.96 10.61
C ASN A 217 15.25 -8.20 9.94
N GLU A 218 15.19 -7.96 8.63
CA GLU A 218 16.20 -7.23 7.86
C GLU A 218 16.44 -5.82 8.41
N PHE A 219 15.39 -5.19 8.95
CA PHE A 219 15.49 -3.83 9.50
C PHE A 219 16.27 -3.77 10.82
N TYR A 220 16.47 -4.91 11.47
CA TYR A 220 17.21 -4.98 12.74
C TYR A 220 18.68 -5.37 12.59
N HIS A 221 19.05 -6.09 11.53
CA HIS A 221 20.40 -6.63 11.37
C HIS A 221 21.42 -5.58 10.94
N HIS A 222 21.00 -4.43 10.43
CA HIS A 222 21.89 -3.41 9.87
C HIS A 222 22.18 -2.23 10.80
N THR A 223 21.62 -2.20 12.00
CA THR A 223 21.82 -1.12 12.96
C THR A 223 23.13 -1.25 13.80
N GLY A 224 24.14 -1.96 13.29
CA GLY A 224 25.52 -1.94 13.79
C GLY A 224 25.71 -2.22 15.27
N GLY A 225 25.69 -3.51 15.67
CA GLY A 225 26.21 -3.97 16.97
C GLY A 225 25.18 -4.10 18.10
N GLU A 226 25.43 -5.05 18.99
CA GLU A 226 24.61 -5.39 20.18
C GLU A 226 24.30 -4.21 21.11
N SER A 227 25.11 -3.15 21.07
CA SER A 227 24.98 -1.98 21.94
C SER A 227 23.79 -1.07 21.62
N ARG A 228 23.21 -1.13 20.41
CA ARG A 228 22.02 -0.35 19.98
C ARG A 228 20.71 -1.14 20.03
N LEU A 229 20.76 -2.42 20.39
CA LEU A 229 19.59 -3.29 20.56
C LEU A 229 18.62 -2.80 21.66
N GLY A 230 19.04 -1.93 22.55
CA GLY A 230 18.21 -1.40 23.64
C GLY A 230 17.00 -0.59 23.21
N ASP A 231 16.98 -0.06 21.98
CA ASP A 231 15.90 0.82 21.48
C ASP A 231 15.05 0.25 20.32
N LYS A 232 15.19 -1.03 19.98
CA LYS A 232 14.36 -1.68 18.94
C LYS A 232 12.85 -1.45 19.13
N ARG A 233 12.39 -1.56 20.39
CA ARG A 233 10.98 -1.33 20.73
C ARG A 233 10.58 0.14 20.63
N GLY A 234 11.52 1.06 20.83
CA GLY A 234 11.30 2.50 20.65
C GLY A 234 11.03 2.82 19.19
N ILE A 235 11.88 2.28 18.30
CA ILE A 235 11.75 2.48 16.85
C ILE A 235 10.45 1.88 16.31
N ALA A 236 10.14 0.62 16.69
CA ALA A 236 8.88 -0.01 16.31
C ALA A 236 7.66 0.81 16.79
N ARG A 237 7.70 1.30 18.03
CA ARG A 237 6.64 2.19 18.55
C ARG A 237 6.51 3.48 17.74
N GLN A 238 7.63 4.11 17.38
CA GLN A 238 7.63 5.31 16.54
C GLN A 238 7.06 5.00 15.14
N ALA A 239 7.46 3.89 14.52
CA ALA A 239 6.94 3.46 13.24
C ALA A 239 5.42 3.21 13.29
N PHE A 240 4.94 2.49 14.30
CA PHE A 240 3.50 2.23 14.47
C PHE A 240 2.70 3.50 14.79
N SER A 241 3.30 4.46 15.52
CA SER A 241 2.70 5.77 15.74
C SER A 241 2.59 6.54 14.43
N ALA A 242 3.64 6.56 13.60
CA ALA A 242 3.61 7.21 12.29
C ALA A 242 2.55 6.60 11.37
N ILE A 243 2.43 5.26 11.33
CA ILE A 243 1.39 4.56 10.57
C ILE A 243 -0.01 4.93 11.09
N SER A 244 -0.20 5.06 12.41
CA SER A 244 -1.48 5.50 12.97
C SER A 244 -1.82 6.91 12.50
N ARG A 245 -0.88 7.86 12.62
CA ARG A 245 -1.08 9.24 12.17
C ARG A 245 -1.32 9.34 10.67
N LEU A 246 -0.62 8.52 9.88
CA LEU A 246 -0.85 8.44 8.44
C LEU A 246 -2.26 7.92 8.11
N SER A 247 -2.74 6.93 8.84
CA SER A 247 -4.12 6.43 8.72
C SER A 247 -5.14 7.52 9.04
N ASP A 248 -4.93 8.27 10.13
CA ASP A 248 -5.80 9.37 10.54
C ASP A 248 -5.85 10.47 9.45
N ILE A 249 -4.69 10.84 8.88
CA ILE A 249 -4.57 11.81 7.79
C ILE A 249 -5.34 11.33 6.54
N PHE A 250 -5.16 10.08 6.14
CA PHE A 250 -5.87 9.53 4.97
C PHE A 250 -7.38 9.40 5.20
N GLN A 251 -7.81 9.12 6.44
CA GLN A 251 -9.22 9.07 6.79
C GLN A 251 -9.88 10.46 6.67
N VAL A 252 -9.23 11.52 7.16
CA VAL A 252 -9.72 12.90 7.07
C VAL A 252 -9.73 13.41 5.63
N LEU A 253 -8.81 12.93 4.79
CA LEU A 253 -8.71 13.28 3.36
C LEU A 253 -9.48 12.30 2.46
N ALA A 254 -10.19 11.31 3.00
CA ALA A 254 -11.02 10.43 2.18
C ALA A 254 -12.17 11.23 1.51
N PRO A 255 -12.61 10.85 0.31
CA PRO A 255 -13.75 11.50 -0.37
C PRO A 255 -15.04 11.47 0.47
N MET A 256 -15.29 10.35 1.16
CA MET A 256 -16.37 10.19 2.13
C MET A 256 -15.78 10.11 3.54
N HIS A 257 -15.35 11.24 4.06
CA HIS A 257 -14.79 11.33 5.41
C HIS A 257 -15.88 11.53 6.46
N ASP A 258 -15.64 11.03 7.66
CA ASP A 258 -16.42 11.36 8.84
C ASP A 258 -16.01 12.76 9.33
N PRO A 259 -16.93 13.72 9.44
CA PRO A 259 -16.62 15.04 10.00
C PRO A 259 -16.04 14.98 11.42
N GLU A 260 -16.39 13.97 12.22
CA GLU A 260 -15.85 13.78 13.57
C GLU A 260 -14.35 13.41 13.55
N ALA A 261 -13.87 12.80 12.48
CA ALA A 261 -12.43 12.52 12.32
C ALA A 261 -11.57 13.80 12.27
N ALA A 262 -12.14 14.95 11.92
CA ALA A 262 -11.48 16.25 11.89
C ALA A 262 -11.72 17.09 13.17
N ALA A 263 -12.27 16.51 14.24
CA ALA A 263 -12.55 17.22 15.50
C ALA A 263 -11.28 17.64 16.25
N ASP A 264 -10.15 16.95 16.03
CA ASP A 264 -8.83 17.41 16.47
C ASP A 264 -8.36 18.59 15.61
N SER A 265 -7.94 19.69 16.25
CA SER A 265 -7.45 20.91 15.58
C SER A 265 -6.33 20.63 14.57
N THR A 266 -5.47 19.67 14.87
CA THR A 266 -4.33 19.25 14.02
C THR A 266 -4.82 18.62 12.70
N LEU A 267 -5.76 17.68 12.80
CA LEU A 267 -6.39 17.04 11.64
C LEU A 267 -7.39 17.95 10.93
N GLY A 268 -8.08 18.81 11.68
CA GLY A 268 -8.96 19.84 11.15
C GLY A 268 -8.24 20.80 10.19
N MET A 269 -7.02 21.21 10.52
CA MET A 269 -6.19 22.05 9.65
C MET A 269 -5.82 21.34 8.34
N ILE A 270 -5.50 20.04 8.39
CA ILE A 270 -5.29 19.21 7.18
C ILE A 270 -6.57 19.17 6.33
N ALA A 271 -7.73 18.92 6.95
CA ALA A 271 -9.01 18.84 6.26
C ALA A 271 -9.34 20.14 5.51
N ILE A 272 -9.05 21.31 6.12
CA ILE A 272 -9.32 22.63 5.54
C ILE A 272 -8.32 22.95 4.42
N ARG A 273 -7.02 22.82 4.68
CA ARG A 273 -5.97 23.23 3.75
C ARG A 273 -5.79 22.27 2.57
N MET A 274 -5.98 20.97 2.77
CA MET A 274 -5.74 19.93 1.76
C MET A 274 -7.02 19.29 1.22
N GLY A 275 -8.20 19.69 1.70
CA GLY A 275 -9.48 19.08 1.32
C GLY A 275 -9.79 19.11 -0.18
N ARG A 276 -9.22 20.08 -0.93
CA ARG A 276 -9.32 20.14 -2.40
C ARG A 276 -8.69 18.94 -3.11
N PHE A 277 -7.72 18.29 -2.48
CA PHE A 277 -6.99 17.15 -3.05
C PHE A 277 -7.62 15.80 -2.76
N ARG A 278 -8.78 15.71 -2.07
CA ARG A 278 -9.42 14.42 -1.69
C ARG A 278 -9.60 13.48 -2.87
N GLY A 279 -10.18 13.97 -3.96
CA GLY A 279 -10.40 13.17 -5.17
C GLY A 279 -9.08 12.74 -5.85
N PRO A 280 -8.20 13.69 -6.20
CA PRO A 280 -6.88 13.37 -6.76
C PRO A 280 -6.05 12.45 -5.89
N LEU A 281 -6.05 12.63 -4.55
CA LEU A 281 -5.34 11.77 -3.60
C LEU A 281 -5.91 10.35 -3.57
N ALA A 282 -7.24 10.20 -3.55
CA ALA A 282 -7.86 8.88 -3.59
C ALA A 282 -7.46 8.13 -4.86
N ASN A 283 -7.55 8.80 -6.02
CA ASN A 283 -7.12 8.23 -7.29
C ASN A 283 -5.63 7.85 -7.30
N TYR A 284 -4.76 8.67 -6.69
CA TYR A 284 -3.34 8.37 -6.55
C TYR A 284 -3.11 7.12 -5.67
N LEU A 285 -3.76 7.07 -4.49
CA LEU A 285 -3.58 5.97 -3.55
C LEU A 285 -4.11 4.64 -4.06
N ASP A 286 -5.14 4.66 -4.90
CA ASP A 286 -5.76 3.46 -5.47
C ASP A 286 -5.06 2.96 -6.75
N GLN A 287 -4.08 3.71 -7.28
CA GLN A 287 -3.25 3.23 -8.40
C GLN A 287 -2.41 2.03 -7.98
N GLU A 288 -2.34 1.03 -8.85
CA GLU A 288 -1.47 -0.12 -8.66
C GLU A 288 -0.05 0.19 -9.16
N LEU A 289 0.92 0.07 -8.26
CA LEU A 289 2.34 0.10 -8.65
C LEU A 289 2.73 -1.20 -9.38
N SER A 290 2.13 -2.30 -8.93
CA SER A 290 2.25 -3.63 -9.51
C SER A 290 0.98 -4.42 -9.19
N SER A 291 0.76 -5.55 -9.85
CA SER A 291 -0.46 -6.35 -9.76
C SER A 291 -0.94 -6.58 -8.32
N GLY A 292 -2.09 -6.03 -7.98
CA GLY A 292 -2.75 -6.16 -6.68
C GLY A 292 -2.06 -5.39 -5.53
N ARG A 293 -1.11 -4.48 -5.80
CA ARG A 293 -0.42 -3.70 -4.77
C ARG A 293 -0.53 -2.21 -5.06
N THR A 294 -1.39 -1.54 -4.31
CA THR A 294 -1.72 -0.12 -4.46
C THR A 294 -0.61 0.79 -3.95
N LEU A 295 -0.56 2.03 -4.44
CA LEU A 295 0.34 3.05 -3.90
C LEU A 295 0.04 3.34 -2.43
N ARG A 296 -1.20 3.19 -1.96
CA ARG A 296 -1.57 3.26 -0.55
C ARG A 296 -0.74 2.30 0.30
N ALA A 297 -0.72 1.02 -0.06
CA ALA A 297 0.05 0.02 0.67
C ALA A 297 1.56 0.31 0.63
N TRP A 298 2.07 0.82 -0.49
CA TRP A 298 3.47 1.22 -0.62
C TRP A 298 3.83 2.45 0.22
N VAL A 299 2.96 3.44 0.34
CA VAL A 299 3.16 4.60 1.23
C VAL A 299 3.20 4.15 2.69
N PHE A 300 2.30 3.23 3.10
CA PHE A 300 2.36 2.65 4.45
C PHE A 300 3.63 1.84 4.69
N LEU A 301 4.06 1.04 3.72
CA LEU A 301 5.33 0.29 3.81
C LEU A 301 6.53 1.23 3.92
N GLY A 302 6.63 2.23 3.07
CA GLY A 302 7.69 3.24 3.12
C GLY A 302 7.71 4.00 4.45
N SER A 303 6.54 4.35 4.98
CA SER A 303 6.39 4.98 6.29
C SER A 303 6.81 4.06 7.45
N LEU A 304 6.53 2.75 7.35
CA LEU A 304 6.96 1.74 8.31
C LEU A 304 8.50 1.60 8.35
N ILE A 305 9.14 1.63 7.18
CA ILE A 305 10.59 1.45 7.03
C ILE A 305 11.38 2.72 7.37
N SER A 306 10.82 3.90 7.09
CA SER A 306 11.50 5.20 7.23
C SER A 306 12.19 5.43 8.59
N PRO A 307 11.61 5.10 9.76
CA PRO A 307 12.28 5.27 11.05
C PRO A 307 13.54 4.41 11.19
N TYR A 308 13.54 3.20 10.65
CA TYR A 308 14.70 2.29 10.67
C TYR A 308 15.81 2.78 9.75
N ALA A 309 15.46 3.31 8.58
CA ALA A 309 16.42 3.88 7.63
C ALA A 309 17.13 5.15 8.15
N ASN A 310 16.52 5.92 9.04
CA ASN A 310 17.07 7.15 9.59
C ASN A 310 18.06 6.94 10.74
N LEU A 311 18.07 5.77 11.39
CA LEU A 311 18.96 5.48 12.53
C LEU A 311 20.43 5.40 12.18
N GLU A 312 20.73 4.98 10.97
CA GLU A 312 22.10 4.82 10.50
C GLU A 312 22.79 6.17 10.24
N LEU A 313 22.02 7.26 10.09
CA LEU A 313 22.54 8.62 9.90
C LEU A 313 23.01 9.27 11.20
N CYS A 314 22.58 8.79 12.36
CA CYS A 314 22.93 9.39 13.66
C CYS A 314 24.25 8.86 14.27
N GLY A 315 24.97 7.96 13.60
CA GLY A 315 26.10 7.21 14.14
C GLY A 315 27.49 7.78 13.94
N ASP A 316 27.74 8.59 12.91
CA ASP A 316 29.05 9.11 12.57
C ASP A 316 29.08 10.64 12.64
N GLN A 317 29.72 11.16 13.70
CA GLN A 317 29.97 12.61 13.88
C GLN A 317 31.19 13.11 13.06
N ASP A 318 31.82 12.25 12.26
CA ASP A 318 32.92 12.63 11.39
C ASP A 318 32.45 12.85 9.95
N GLY A 319 32.22 14.09 9.61
CA GLY A 319 31.92 14.79 8.35
C GLY A 319 32.03 14.12 6.96
N SER A 320 32.13 12.79 6.85
CA SER A 320 32.16 12.03 5.58
C SER A 320 30.82 11.35 5.22
N SER A 321 29.74 11.72 5.86
CA SER A 321 28.54 10.89 6.07
C SER A 321 27.43 10.97 5.03
N GLU A 322 27.45 11.89 4.04
CA GLU A 322 26.33 11.97 3.06
C GLU A 322 26.29 10.78 2.08
N GLU A 323 27.45 10.27 1.70
CA GLU A 323 27.53 9.12 0.77
C GLU A 323 27.27 7.78 1.49
N PHE A 324 27.71 7.67 2.75
CA PHE A 324 27.50 6.48 3.57
C PHE A 324 26.02 6.35 4.04
N GLY A 325 25.37 7.45 4.41
CA GLY A 325 23.97 7.47 4.80
C GLY A 325 23.00 7.12 3.66
N ARG A 326 23.34 7.47 2.41
CA ARG A 326 22.58 7.04 1.22
C ARG A 326 22.72 5.54 0.97
N GLY A 327 23.91 4.95 1.17
CA GLY A 327 24.17 3.53 1.00
C GLY A 327 23.36 2.66 1.97
N SER A 328 23.18 3.10 3.20
CA SER A 328 22.53 2.36 4.26
C SER A 328 20.99 2.34 4.14
N LYS A 329 20.35 3.49 3.85
CA LYS A 329 18.91 3.56 3.59
C LYS A 329 18.47 2.63 2.46
N THR A 330 19.30 2.48 1.44
CA THR A 330 19.03 1.59 0.31
C THR A 330 19.28 0.15 0.65
N PHE A 331 20.17 -0.18 1.59
CA PHE A 331 20.57 -1.54 1.88
C PHE A 331 19.48 -2.35 2.62
N ALA A 332 18.94 -1.84 3.73
CA ALA A 332 17.87 -2.51 4.47
C ALA A 332 16.60 -2.68 3.62
N ALA A 333 16.22 -1.62 2.88
CA ALA A 333 15.11 -1.67 1.94
C ALA A 333 15.38 -2.67 0.79
N SER A 334 16.63 -2.73 0.29
CA SER A 334 17.03 -3.68 -0.75
C SER A 334 16.93 -5.12 -0.23
N ALA A 335 17.49 -5.43 0.94
CA ALA A 335 17.46 -6.76 1.52
C ALA A 335 16.01 -7.27 1.72
N TRP A 336 15.11 -6.43 2.26
CA TRP A 336 13.71 -6.77 2.41
C TRP A 336 13.00 -6.98 1.06
N THR A 337 13.21 -6.07 0.10
CA THR A 337 12.61 -6.18 -1.23
C THR A 337 13.13 -7.37 -2.03
N ASP A 338 14.40 -7.74 -1.82
CA ASP A 338 14.99 -8.94 -2.43
C ASP A 338 14.39 -10.22 -1.84
N ARG A 339 14.27 -10.30 -0.51
CA ARG A 339 13.62 -11.42 0.18
C ARG A 339 12.20 -11.67 -0.32
N TYR A 340 11.41 -10.61 -0.52
CA TYR A 340 10.01 -10.70 -0.94
C TYR A 340 9.83 -10.67 -2.47
N ASN A 341 10.88 -10.89 -3.26
CA ASN A 341 10.84 -10.96 -4.72
C ASN A 341 10.13 -9.76 -5.35
N MET A 342 10.46 -8.54 -4.90
CA MET A 342 9.88 -7.32 -5.45
C MET A 342 10.44 -7.01 -6.84
N SER A 343 9.58 -6.50 -7.72
CA SER A 343 9.95 -6.09 -9.07
C SER A 343 10.91 -4.88 -9.05
N ARG A 344 11.63 -4.66 -10.16
CA ARG A 344 12.51 -3.50 -10.31
C ARG A 344 11.77 -2.17 -10.12
N LYS A 345 10.51 -2.07 -10.61
CA LYS A 345 9.67 -0.87 -10.47
C LYS A 345 9.40 -0.58 -8.99
N GLU A 346 9.06 -1.60 -8.22
CA GLU A 346 8.79 -1.50 -6.78
C GLU A 346 10.02 -1.10 -5.98
N LYS A 347 11.17 -1.71 -6.27
CA LYS A 347 12.45 -1.37 -5.62
C LYS A 347 12.84 0.08 -5.89
N LEU A 348 12.69 0.54 -7.13
CA LEU A 348 12.98 1.93 -7.50
C LEU A 348 12.03 2.90 -6.80
N TRP A 349 10.74 2.59 -6.74
CA TRP A 349 9.76 3.42 -6.06
C TRP A 349 10.08 3.57 -4.57
N LEU A 350 10.32 2.44 -3.88
CA LEU A 350 10.66 2.45 -2.45
C LEU A 350 11.98 3.19 -2.19
N GLY A 351 13.00 2.98 -3.03
CA GLY A 351 14.27 3.70 -2.93
C GLY A 351 14.08 5.21 -3.05
N ARG A 352 13.28 5.68 -4.00
CA ARG A 352 12.95 7.12 -4.16
C ARG A 352 12.17 7.67 -2.98
N PHE A 353 11.24 6.90 -2.44
CA PHE A 353 10.48 7.27 -1.24
C PHE A 353 11.41 7.46 -0.02
N LEU A 354 12.31 6.52 0.22
CA LEU A 354 13.19 6.55 1.40
C LEU A 354 14.34 7.59 1.29
N LEU A 355 14.83 7.84 0.06
CA LEU A 355 15.89 8.82 -0.19
C LEU A 355 15.38 10.24 -0.39
N GLY A 356 14.09 10.42 -0.63
CA GLY A 356 13.48 11.73 -0.81
C GLY A 356 13.51 12.56 0.48
N ASN A 357 13.75 13.87 0.32
CA ASN A 357 13.70 14.83 1.42
C ASN A 357 12.74 15.96 1.04
N ILE A 358 11.85 16.33 1.96
CA ILE A 358 10.95 17.48 1.75
C ILE A 358 11.78 18.77 1.67
N PRO A 359 11.68 19.54 0.59
CA PRO A 359 12.43 20.76 0.44
C PRO A 359 11.88 21.91 1.32
N PRO A 360 12.71 22.85 1.73
CA PRO A 360 12.27 24.05 2.47
C PRO A 360 11.65 25.06 1.47
N VAL A 361 10.38 24.88 1.12
CA VAL A 361 9.62 25.76 0.20
C VAL A 361 8.94 26.86 1.01
N SER A 362 9.09 28.13 0.58
CA SER A 362 8.39 29.26 1.19
C SER A 362 6.97 29.43 0.63
N GLU A 363 6.19 30.35 1.22
CA GLU A 363 4.81 30.63 0.76
C GLU A 363 4.75 31.37 -0.60
N GLU A 364 5.86 31.95 -1.07
CA GLU A 364 5.91 32.64 -2.35
C GLU A 364 5.78 31.67 -3.54
N THR A 365 5.07 32.10 -4.58
CA THR A 365 4.89 31.33 -5.82
C THR A 365 5.95 31.70 -6.84
N GLY A 366 6.44 30.70 -7.60
CA GLY A 366 7.36 30.90 -8.72
C GLY A 366 8.84 30.96 -8.33
N GLY A 367 9.70 31.12 -9.32
CA GLY A 367 11.13 31.35 -9.12
C GLY A 367 11.86 30.20 -8.48
N GLU A 368 12.57 30.49 -7.41
CA GLU A 368 13.43 29.53 -6.71
C GLU A 368 12.62 28.41 -6.03
N ASN A 369 11.40 28.71 -5.57
CA ASN A 369 10.52 27.71 -4.96
C ASN A 369 10.04 26.68 -5.98
N ASP A 370 9.59 27.10 -7.16
CA ASP A 370 9.19 26.17 -8.22
C ASP A 370 10.37 25.30 -8.67
N LEU A 371 11.60 25.84 -8.70
CA LEU A 371 12.80 25.07 -8.99
C LEU A 371 13.10 24.02 -7.91
N GLN A 372 12.90 24.34 -6.61
CA GLN A 372 13.06 23.37 -5.54
C GLN A 372 12.00 22.25 -5.63
N ILE A 373 10.75 22.60 -5.93
CA ILE A 373 9.65 21.64 -6.14
C ILE A 373 9.97 20.75 -7.34
N TYR A 374 10.42 21.31 -8.47
CA TYR A 374 10.84 20.57 -9.65
C TYR A 374 11.91 19.53 -9.29
N ARG A 375 12.99 19.94 -8.62
CA ARG A 375 14.08 19.04 -8.21
C ARG A 375 13.62 17.94 -7.27
N TYR A 376 12.72 18.27 -6.36
CA TYR A 376 12.10 17.27 -5.47
C TYR A 376 11.39 16.19 -6.27
N TYR A 377 10.55 16.54 -7.24
CA TYR A 377 9.84 15.57 -8.05
C TYR A 377 10.72 14.87 -9.10
N GLN A 378 11.78 15.50 -9.58
CA GLN A 378 12.79 14.81 -10.40
C GLN A 378 13.46 13.66 -9.62
N GLN A 379 13.71 13.86 -8.34
CA GLN A 379 14.32 12.85 -7.48
C GLN A 379 13.31 11.78 -7.04
N THR A 380 12.13 12.18 -6.60
CA THR A 380 11.14 11.29 -5.95
C THR A 380 10.12 10.70 -6.93
N GLN A 381 9.87 11.36 -8.06
CA GLN A 381 8.84 11.01 -9.03
C GLN A 381 7.47 10.76 -8.38
N GLU A 382 6.78 9.66 -8.75
CA GLU A 382 5.47 9.30 -8.19
C GLU A 382 5.50 9.09 -6.66
N ALA A 383 6.64 8.70 -6.08
CA ALA A 383 6.75 8.47 -4.65
C ALA A 383 6.67 9.77 -3.83
N GLY A 384 6.97 10.92 -4.44
CA GLY A 384 7.01 12.21 -3.78
C GLY A 384 5.68 12.61 -3.13
N ALA A 385 4.56 12.39 -3.83
CA ALA A 385 3.24 12.70 -3.27
C ALA A 385 2.94 11.91 -1.99
N GLY A 386 3.29 10.62 -1.96
CA GLY A 386 3.15 9.79 -0.75
C GLY A 386 4.10 10.19 0.37
N LEU A 387 5.35 10.58 0.03
CA LEU A 387 6.36 10.99 1.00
C LEU A 387 5.95 12.24 1.79
N ILE A 388 5.20 13.16 1.19
CA ILE A 388 4.66 14.35 1.88
C ILE A 388 3.80 13.95 3.08
N PHE A 389 2.89 12.99 2.90
CA PHE A 389 2.03 12.51 3.98
C PHE A 389 2.82 11.71 5.03
N CYS A 390 3.84 10.96 4.61
CA CYS A 390 4.75 10.29 5.52
C CYS A 390 5.52 11.30 6.41
N ASP A 391 5.98 12.43 5.85
CA ASP A 391 6.66 13.48 6.61
C ASP A 391 5.73 14.11 7.66
N LEU A 392 4.49 14.47 7.28
CA LEU A 392 3.48 14.97 8.22
C LEU A 392 3.19 13.97 9.34
N ALA A 393 3.00 12.70 9.00
CA ALA A 393 2.73 11.63 9.97
C ALA A 393 3.91 11.39 10.92
N ASN A 394 5.13 11.36 10.40
CA ASN A 394 6.36 11.23 11.20
C ASN A 394 6.58 12.43 12.12
N PHE A 395 6.27 13.64 11.68
CA PHE A 395 6.33 14.83 12.53
C PHE A 395 5.38 14.70 13.71
N LEU A 396 4.10 14.36 13.48
CA LEU A 396 3.12 14.15 14.53
C LEU A 396 3.48 12.99 15.46
N ALA A 397 4.08 11.92 14.94
CA ALA A 397 4.44 10.73 15.70
C ALA A 397 5.62 10.98 16.69
N ARG A 398 6.41 12.01 16.46
CA ARG A 398 7.55 12.40 17.33
C ARG A 398 7.16 13.37 18.44
N MET A 399 5.96 13.93 18.38
CA MET A 399 5.48 14.89 19.37
C MET A 399 4.81 14.19 20.56
N ASP A 400 5.15 14.63 21.77
CA ASP A 400 4.51 14.19 23.02
C ASP A 400 3.20 14.96 23.31
N GLY A 401 2.63 15.62 22.30
CA GLY A 401 1.41 16.42 22.38
C GLY A 401 1.12 17.12 21.05
N PRO A 402 0.12 18.02 20.99
CA PRO A 402 -0.14 18.79 19.79
C PRO A 402 1.05 19.69 19.45
N PRO A 403 1.42 19.82 18.16
CA PRO A 403 2.48 20.74 17.74
C PRO A 403 2.08 22.20 18.00
N SER A 404 3.06 23.13 18.06
CA SER A 404 2.72 24.56 18.02
C SER A 404 2.04 24.90 16.70
N GLU A 405 1.09 25.85 16.75
CA GLU A 405 0.31 26.27 15.59
C GLU A 405 1.24 26.73 14.44
N GLU A 406 2.25 27.53 14.73
CA GLU A 406 3.22 28.04 13.77
C GLU A 406 4.02 26.91 13.06
N GLN A 407 4.52 25.95 13.84
CA GLN A 407 5.27 24.81 13.27
C GLN A 407 4.39 23.92 12.38
N TRP A 408 3.15 23.73 12.81
CA TRP A 408 2.21 22.88 12.07
C TRP A 408 1.73 23.57 10.81
N GLU A 409 1.38 24.86 10.88
CA GLU A 409 0.98 25.65 9.72
C GLU A 409 2.08 25.70 8.66
N SER A 410 3.32 25.97 9.06
CA SER A 410 4.46 25.96 8.15
C SER A 410 4.62 24.63 7.41
N ARG A 411 4.50 23.48 8.11
CA ARG A 411 4.57 22.16 7.46
C ARG A 411 3.42 21.90 6.52
N ILE A 412 2.21 22.26 6.91
CA ILE A 412 1.03 22.10 6.05
C ILE A 412 1.16 22.97 4.80
N ASN A 413 1.68 24.19 4.90
CA ASN A 413 1.88 25.08 3.76
C ASN A 413 2.90 24.49 2.78
N ILE A 414 4.03 23.93 3.25
CA ILE A 414 4.99 23.21 2.40
C ILE A 414 4.30 22.03 1.70
N ALA A 415 3.61 21.19 2.46
CA ALA A 415 2.89 20.03 1.94
C ALA A 415 1.85 20.43 0.89
N HIS A 416 1.06 21.49 1.17
CA HIS A 416 0.08 22.02 0.23
C HIS A 416 0.72 22.44 -1.10
N ARG A 417 1.83 23.18 -1.05
CA ARG A 417 2.56 23.63 -2.25
C ARG A 417 3.07 22.48 -3.10
N LEU A 418 3.64 21.46 -2.45
CA LEU A 418 4.11 20.27 -3.16
C LEU A 418 2.96 19.50 -3.80
N LEU A 419 1.83 19.33 -3.09
CA LEU A 419 0.64 18.67 -3.63
C LEU A 419 -0.03 19.47 -4.73
N GLU A 420 -0.10 20.80 -4.63
CA GLU A 420 -0.60 21.69 -5.68
C GLU A 420 0.22 21.55 -6.97
N ALA A 421 1.55 21.54 -6.84
CA ALA A 421 2.42 21.32 -8.00
C ALA A 421 2.19 19.93 -8.63
N TYR A 422 1.96 18.90 -7.82
CA TYR A 422 1.76 17.54 -8.32
C TYR A 422 0.40 17.33 -8.98
N PHE A 423 -0.69 17.78 -8.35
CA PHE A 423 -2.04 17.50 -8.81
C PHE A 423 -2.59 18.56 -9.77
N ASP A 424 -2.22 19.83 -9.61
CA ASP A 424 -2.84 20.93 -10.36
C ASP A 424 -1.89 21.60 -11.37
N ARG A 425 -0.56 21.63 -11.11
CA ARG A 425 0.43 22.36 -11.89
C ARG A 425 1.55 21.47 -12.45
N SER A 426 1.28 20.18 -12.63
CA SER A 426 2.32 19.22 -13.02
C SER A 426 2.99 19.58 -14.37
N SER A 427 2.24 20.03 -15.36
CA SER A 427 2.76 20.46 -16.66
C SER A 427 3.60 21.75 -16.59
N GLU A 428 3.36 22.61 -15.59
CA GLU A 428 4.06 23.88 -15.43
C GLU A 428 5.36 23.75 -14.61
N VAL A 429 5.38 22.84 -13.63
CA VAL A 429 6.45 22.75 -12.63
C VAL A 429 7.20 21.42 -12.67
N ILE A 430 6.56 20.29 -12.98
CA ILE A 430 7.16 18.96 -12.86
C ILE A 430 7.53 18.37 -14.22
N CYS A 431 6.59 18.37 -15.17
CA CYS A 431 6.75 17.79 -16.51
C CYS A 431 6.97 18.92 -17.53
N VAL A 432 7.98 19.76 -17.29
CA VAL A 432 8.29 20.91 -18.15
C VAL A 432 9.08 20.44 -19.35
N GLU A 433 8.55 20.68 -20.55
CA GLU A 433 9.26 20.44 -21.80
C GLU A 433 10.28 21.57 -22.06
N SER A 434 11.49 21.19 -22.49
CA SER A 434 12.52 22.17 -22.81
C SER A 434 12.11 23.01 -24.03
N LEU A 435 12.37 24.31 -23.97
CA LEU A 435 12.14 25.24 -25.09
C LEU A 435 12.96 24.90 -26.35
N LEU A 436 14.08 24.23 -26.18
CA LEU A 436 14.92 23.71 -27.26
C LEU A 436 15.10 22.21 -27.11
N ASP A 437 15.21 21.53 -28.24
CA ASP A 437 15.57 20.12 -28.24
C ASP A 437 17.10 19.90 -28.45
N GLY A 438 17.55 18.65 -28.33
CA GLY A 438 18.97 18.33 -28.46
C GLY A 438 19.52 18.53 -29.87
N GLU A 439 18.71 18.30 -30.90
CA GLU A 439 19.12 18.45 -32.31
C GLU A 439 19.29 19.93 -32.68
N GLU A 440 18.41 20.78 -32.18
CA GLU A 440 18.52 22.25 -32.35
C GLU A 440 19.79 22.80 -31.71
N ILE A 441 20.11 22.37 -30.47
CA ILE A 441 21.35 22.79 -29.80
C ILE A 441 22.58 22.30 -30.57
N ILE A 442 22.57 21.03 -31.01
CA ILE A 442 23.67 20.47 -31.81
C ILE A 442 23.87 21.25 -33.12
N SER A 443 22.80 21.52 -33.85
CA SER A 443 22.81 22.21 -35.14
C SER A 443 23.28 23.65 -35.02
N GLU A 444 22.69 24.43 -34.10
CA GLU A 444 22.99 25.85 -33.94
C GLU A 444 24.42 26.13 -33.45
N PHE A 445 24.86 25.32 -32.44
CA PHE A 445 26.18 25.53 -31.84
C PHE A 445 27.27 24.59 -32.37
N LYS A 446 26.96 23.76 -33.39
CA LYS A 446 27.88 22.82 -34.05
C LYS A 446 28.55 21.89 -33.02
N LEU A 447 27.80 21.44 -32.01
CA LEU A 447 28.28 20.58 -30.97
C LEU A 447 28.23 19.10 -31.41
N LYS A 448 29.03 18.26 -30.79
CA LYS A 448 28.92 16.80 -30.97
C LYS A 448 27.87 16.21 -30.00
N PRO A 449 27.08 15.21 -30.45
CA PRO A 449 26.21 14.47 -29.53
C PRO A 449 27.00 13.92 -28.35
N GLY A 450 26.45 14.11 -27.12
CA GLY A 450 27.12 13.65 -25.91
C GLY A 450 26.47 14.17 -24.63
N PRO A 451 27.02 13.80 -23.46
CA PRO A 451 26.44 14.16 -22.15
C PRO A 451 26.25 15.67 -21.91
N MET A 452 27.06 16.49 -22.59
CA MET A 452 26.97 17.95 -22.49
C MET A 452 25.63 18.48 -23.00
N ILE A 453 25.03 17.87 -24.04
CA ILE A 453 23.71 18.26 -24.54
C ILE A 453 22.65 18.04 -23.47
N GLY A 454 22.67 16.89 -22.79
CA GLY A 454 21.78 16.61 -21.68
C GLY A 454 21.93 17.61 -20.52
N GLN A 455 23.15 18.01 -20.20
CA GLN A 455 23.41 19.05 -19.16
C GLN A 455 22.88 20.42 -19.58
N LEU A 456 22.99 20.79 -20.84
CA LEU A 456 22.46 22.05 -21.36
C LEU A 456 20.93 22.05 -21.32
N LEU A 457 20.29 20.99 -21.79
CA LEU A 457 18.84 20.82 -21.72
C LEU A 457 18.32 20.89 -20.28
N GLN A 458 18.96 20.17 -19.35
CA GLN A 458 18.59 20.23 -17.93
C GLN A 458 18.71 21.66 -17.37
N ARG A 459 19.80 22.36 -17.73
CA ARG A 459 19.99 23.75 -17.29
C ARG A 459 18.94 24.70 -17.86
N LEU A 460 18.52 24.50 -19.11
CA LEU A 460 17.44 25.30 -19.72
C LEU A 460 16.13 25.05 -18.97
N VAL A 461 15.77 23.80 -18.70
CA VAL A 461 14.56 23.47 -17.92
C VAL A 461 14.62 24.09 -16.53
N ASP A 462 15.75 24.00 -15.82
CA ASP A 462 15.93 24.63 -14.51
C ASP A 462 15.65 26.16 -14.57
N LEU A 463 16.13 26.83 -15.61
CA LEU A 463 15.90 28.27 -15.83
C LEU A 463 14.46 28.58 -16.22
N GLN A 464 13.80 27.72 -17.01
CA GLN A 464 12.38 27.83 -17.35
C GLN A 464 11.50 27.74 -16.12
N VAL A 465 11.70 26.67 -15.31
CA VAL A 465 10.95 26.47 -14.06
C VAL A 465 11.18 27.64 -13.09
N ALA A 466 12.41 28.14 -13.00
CA ALA A 466 12.73 29.32 -12.21
C ALA A 466 12.13 30.65 -12.80
N GLY A 467 11.41 30.57 -13.89
CA GLY A 467 10.79 31.77 -14.55
C GLY A 467 11.77 32.71 -15.21
N LYS A 468 13.06 32.34 -15.33
CA LYS A 468 14.14 33.14 -15.93
C LYS A 468 14.19 33.02 -17.45
N LEU A 469 13.58 31.96 -18.02
CA LEU A 469 13.46 31.74 -19.46
C LEU A 469 11.99 31.57 -19.85
N LYS A 470 11.55 32.33 -20.87
CA LYS A 470 10.16 32.29 -21.35
C LYS A 470 10.05 32.08 -22.86
N THR A 471 11.12 32.33 -23.60
CA THR A 471 11.13 32.25 -25.06
C THR A 471 12.31 31.45 -25.59
N ARG A 472 12.16 30.93 -26.82
CA ARG A 472 13.21 30.16 -27.49
C ARG A 472 14.48 30.99 -27.71
N ASP A 473 14.34 32.30 -28.06
CA ASP A 473 15.48 33.18 -28.26
C ASP A 473 16.30 33.33 -26.96
N GLN A 474 15.63 33.54 -25.84
CA GLN A 474 16.28 33.59 -24.53
C GLN A 474 17.00 32.28 -24.22
N ALA A 475 16.44 31.11 -24.64
CA ALA A 475 17.06 29.84 -24.44
C ALA A 475 18.35 29.70 -25.28
N PHE A 476 18.35 30.14 -26.55
CA PHE A 476 19.57 30.16 -27.38
C PHE A 476 20.63 31.10 -26.79
N ASP A 477 20.26 32.26 -26.30
CA ASP A 477 21.21 33.18 -25.65
C ASP A 477 21.82 32.57 -24.37
N SER A 478 20.99 31.93 -23.54
CA SER A 478 21.48 31.21 -22.37
C SER A 478 22.47 30.09 -22.72
N VAL A 479 22.20 29.30 -23.74
CA VAL A 479 23.17 28.28 -24.20
C VAL A 479 24.47 28.94 -24.65
N ARG A 480 24.42 30.07 -25.37
CA ARG A 480 25.60 30.84 -25.83
C ARG A 480 26.45 31.32 -24.64
N GLU A 481 25.82 31.86 -23.60
CA GLU A 481 26.49 32.31 -22.37
C GLU A 481 27.14 31.13 -21.60
N ILE A 482 26.44 30.01 -21.44
CA ILE A 482 26.97 28.84 -20.75
C ILE A 482 28.20 28.27 -21.47
N LEU A 483 28.17 28.25 -22.80
CA LEU A 483 29.30 27.80 -23.63
C LEU A 483 30.48 28.76 -23.58
N ALA A 484 30.25 30.07 -23.61
CA ALA A 484 31.27 31.12 -23.48
C ALA A 484 31.96 31.07 -22.10
N GLY A 485 31.17 30.88 -21.00
CA GLY A 485 31.72 30.78 -19.66
C GLY A 485 32.57 29.52 -19.41
N LYS A 486 32.36 28.44 -20.16
CA LYS A 486 33.21 27.22 -20.12
C LYS A 486 34.53 27.37 -20.89
N SER A 487 34.59 28.32 -21.86
CA SER A 487 35.82 28.59 -22.64
C SER A 487 36.84 29.45 -21.88
N GLY A 488 36.45 30.03 -20.71
CA GLY A 488 37.35 30.88 -19.92
C GLY A 488 38.07 30.18 -18.74
N ASN A 489 37.81 28.88 -18.50
CA ASN A 489 38.43 28.06 -17.46
C ASN A 489 39.15 26.81 -18.00
N GLY A 490 39.78 26.92 -19.18
CA GLY A 490 40.65 25.90 -19.79
C GLY A 490 42.11 26.16 -19.54
#